data_715b9c9af97e90fc4d74a44b4c41a738
#
_entry.id   715b9c9af97e90fc4d74a44b4c41a738
#
_cell.length_a   1.000
_cell.length_b   1.000
_cell.length_c   1.000
_cell.angle_alpha   90.00
_cell.angle_beta   90.00
_cell.angle_gamma   90.00
#
_symmetry.space_group_name_H-M   'P 1'
#
loop_
_entity.id
_entity.type
_entity.pdbx_description
1 polymer ?
#
loop_
_entity_poly.entity_id
_entity_poly.type
_entity_poly.pdbx_seq_one_letter_code
_entity_poly.pdbx_strand_id
1 'polypeptide(L)'
;MSVVRKMKRFLLRFLLIFNFVVVSAQQDSIYINAKVSELKRQVTVNQEITYFNTTSTDISQIKLLNWIAAYQNRDTKLVKRQLEDRKNDLYFAKSADLGSLENLEIKIGEKELSINDISAENIYIMFPNTIKPGEKVHLSLQYQLNLPDQKFTGYGSNGKKIALKYFFLVPDAFENLQETPKNFIDIEENQSPGVYWKVIFEVPANYYSQSNLTEIAPNYFEGTLNTDPEFVVSDRNFTQISPTVDGEKIDITFGYALTEKEKQNLEFYLPLQLNFIKNKIGFLPLKIFISEKFRKSENFTGLEDVKFWKFRYPLFSESQRNDLDYFSIISKNVIQQSLIFEKKQDHWLMNGLKTYLEIQYIERYYKDEKLLGQLPENVNLFGFKPLQLFYASKLKLSERYGLAYLYILTKNLDQKIAEPFEDLSNYNAVAISHLEMGSLFSFIAAKMGQEKFDDFIAQYFRDHAHQQIDKTKFLKDLALASGSSSDFLDDFLQRKNRVNFTLKRFNKTGDNFEVKISKNTAQKIPLKIETITKTGEKKEFWFDTNDSQTDVVYTIPQSNAAKIVVNNEYIFPEKNFRDNYLYTKGIYSNMKKIKLKLFQDIPNPEFNEIYLNPRLNFNIYDKILL
;
A
#
# COMPACT_ATOMS: atom_id res chain seq x y z
N MET A 1 -42.52 -29.73 -42.70
CA MET A 1 -41.10 -29.44 -42.40
C MET A 1 -40.86 -28.11 -41.64
N SER A 2 -41.68 -27.09 -41.78
CA SER A 2 -41.52 -25.77 -41.13
C SER A 2 -41.81 -25.77 -39.62
N VAL A 3 -42.79 -26.51 -39.13
CA VAL A 3 -43.21 -26.56 -37.72
C VAL A 3 -42.20 -27.27 -36.83
N VAL A 4 -41.58 -28.34 -37.29
CA VAL A 4 -40.56 -29.11 -36.57
C VAL A 4 -39.25 -28.26 -36.40
N ARG A 5 -38.91 -27.44 -37.38
CA ARG A 5 -37.76 -26.50 -37.28
C ARG A 5 -38.00 -25.36 -36.28
N LYS A 6 -39.22 -24.85 -36.20
CA LYS A 6 -39.61 -23.84 -35.21
C LYS A 6 -39.61 -24.40 -33.79
N MET A 7 -40.10 -25.63 -33.63
CA MET A 7 -40.13 -26.32 -32.33
C MET A 7 -38.72 -26.67 -31.85
N LYS A 8 -37.81 -27.16 -32.74
CA LYS A 8 -36.38 -27.37 -32.38
C LYS A 8 -35.67 -26.06 -31.98
N ARG A 9 -35.94 -24.94 -32.65
CA ARG A 9 -35.37 -23.63 -32.28
C ARG A 9 -35.95 -23.12 -30.97
N PHE A 10 -37.20 -23.41 -30.67
CA PHE A 10 -37.83 -23.04 -29.40
C PHE A 10 -37.29 -23.91 -28.25
N LEU A 11 -37.14 -25.21 -28.44
CA LEU A 11 -36.52 -26.11 -27.47
C LEU A 11 -35.02 -25.77 -27.24
N LEU A 12 -34.27 -25.42 -28.29
CA LEU A 12 -32.87 -25.01 -28.13
C LEU A 12 -32.74 -23.66 -27.38
N ARG A 13 -33.67 -22.73 -27.60
CA ARG A 13 -33.72 -21.48 -26.84
C ARG A 13 -34.18 -21.70 -25.40
N PHE A 14 -35.10 -22.64 -25.19
CA PHE A 14 -35.56 -23.01 -23.85
C PHE A 14 -34.47 -23.77 -23.07
N LEU A 15 -33.68 -24.63 -23.72
CA LEU A 15 -32.50 -25.29 -23.16
C LEU A 15 -31.36 -24.29 -22.89
N LEU A 16 -31.20 -23.26 -23.73
CA LEU A 16 -30.23 -22.16 -23.47
C LEU A 16 -30.70 -21.27 -22.32
N ILE A 17 -31.99 -21.04 -22.13
CA ILE A 17 -32.54 -20.27 -21.00
C ILE A 17 -32.48 -21.08 -19.70
N PHE A 18 -32.60 -22.43 -19.77
CA PHE A 18 -32.52 -23.30 -18.59
C PHE A 18 -31.07 -23.62 -18.15
N ASN A 19 -30.07 -23.36 -19.00
CA ASN A 19 -28.66 -23.39 -18.58
C ASN A 19 -28.16 -22.04 -18.00
N PHE A 20 -29.01 -21.02 -17.95
CA PHE A 20 -28.92 -19.96 -16.95
C PHE A 20 -29.58 -20.40 -15.63
N VAL A 21 -29.42 -21.67 -15.25
CA VAL A 21 -29.49 -22.02 -13.84
C VAL A 21 -28.40 -21.23 -13.16
N VAL A 22 -28.85 -20.19 -12.47
CA VAL A 22 -28.21 -19.56 -11.35
C VAL A 22 -27.04 -20.44 -10.89
N VAL A 23 -25.84 -20.17 -11.41
CA VAL A 23 -24.63 -20.34 -10.64
C VAL A 23 -24.79 -19.31 -9.52
N SER A 24 -25.58 -19.66 -8.50
CA SER A 24 -25.44 -19.03 -7.21
C SER A 24 -23.99 -19.32 -6.88
N ALA A 25 -23.15 -18.29 -7.00
CA ALA A 25 -21.75 -18.40 -6.65
C ALA A 25 -21.74 -19.06 -5.27
N GLN A 26 -21.07 -20.20 -5.13
CA GLN A 26 -20.84 -20.83 -3.86
C GLN A 26 -19.96 -19.87 -3.08
N GLN A 27 -20.60 -19.05 -2.26
CA GLN A 27 -19.97 -17.96 -1.53
C GLN A 27 -20.14 -18.22 -0.04
N ASP A 28 -19.05 -18.14 0.68
CA ASP A 28 -19.08 -18.16 2.15
C ASP A 28 -19.97 -17.04 2.67
N SER A 29 -20.69 -17.31 3.74
CA SER A 29 -21.50 -16.31 4.42
C SER A 29 -21.34 -16.36 5.93
N ILE A 30 -21.34 -15.19 6.54
CA ILE A 30 -21.17 -15.01 7.98
C ILE A 30 -22.30 -14.10 8.51
N TYR A 31 -23.12 -14.64 9.42
CA TYR A 31 -24.17 -13.89 10.10
C TYR A 31 -23.75 -13.67 11.55
N ILE A 32 -23.86 -12.43 12.01
CA ILE A 32 -23.45 -12.04 13.35
C ILE A 32 -24.56 -11.24 14.02
N ASN A 33 -24.89 -11.63 15.25
CA ASN A 33 -25.59 -10.78 16.20
C ASN A 33 -24.62 -10.48 17.34
N ALA A 34 -24.21 -9.21 17.47
CA ALA A 34 -23.20 -8.75 18.41
C ALA A 34 -23.81 -7.76 19.39
N LYS A 35 -23.71 -8.05 20.68
CA LYS A 35 -24.20 -7.17 21.76
C LYS A 35 -23.03 -6.52 22.48
N VAL A 36 -22.98 -5.20 22.41
CA VAL A 36 -21.96 -4.39 23.10
C VAL A 36 -22.40 -4.13 24.54
N SER A 37 -21.52 -4.41 25.51
CA SER A 37 -21.77 -4.14 26.93
C SER A 37 -21.83 -2.63 27.21
N GLU A 38 -22.51 -2.24 28.31
CA GLU A 38 -22.60 -0.85 28.75
C GLU A 38 -21.22 -0.22 29.03
N LEU A 39 -20.25 -1.00 29.49
CA LEU A 39 -18.88 -0.55 29.70
C LEU A 39 -18.06 -0.47 28.42
N LYS A 40 -18.61 -0.91 27.26
CA LYS A 40 -17.99 -0.88 25.93
C LYS A 40 -16.62 -1.58 25.85
N ARG A 41 -16.41 -2.60 26.68
CA ARG A 41 -15.19 -3.41 26.69
C ARG A 41 -15.45 -4.87 26.37
N GLN A 42 -16.71 -5.28 26.33
CA GLN A 42 -17.12 -6.64 26.02
C GLN A 42 -18.12 -6.64 24.88
N VAL A 43 -18.03 -7.64 24.02
CA VAL A 43 -19.00 -7.92 22.98
C VAL A 43 -19.37 -9.38 23.05
N THR A 44 -20.65 -9.66 23.31
CA THR A 44 -21.21 -11.01 23.21
C THR A 44 -21.61 -11.27 21.78
N VAL A 45 -21.20 -12.38 21.21
CA VAL A 45 -21.36 -12.70 19.79
C VAL A 45 -22.09 -14.03 19.63
N ASN A 46 -23.17 -14.00 18.83
CA ASN A 46 -23.77 -15.18 18.23
C ASN A 46 -23.48 -15.11 16.74
N GLN A 47 -22.82 -16.14 16.20
CA GLN A 47 -22.34 -16.14 14.83
C GLN A 47 -22.70 -17.43 14.12
N GLU A 48 -23.12 -17.32 12.88
CA GLU A 48 -23.34 -18.46 11.99
C GLU A 48 -22.42 -18.33 10.78
N ILE A 49 -21.70 -19.39 10.45
CA ILE A 49 -20.80 -19.47 9.30
C ILE A 49 -21.33 -20.56 8.37
N THR A 50 -21.57 -20.19 7.12
CA THR A 50 -21.72 -21.16 6.03
C THR A 50 -20.42 -21.17 5.24
N TYR A 51 -19.70 -22.29 5.30
CA TYR A 51 -18.43 -22.47 4.62
C TYR A 51 -18.57 -23.48 3.50
N PHE A 52 -18.06 -23.15 2.32
CA PHE A 52 -18.04 -24.02 1.15
C PHE A 52 -16.64 -24.59 0.93
N ASN A 53 -16.56 -25.90 0.70
CA ASN A 53 -15.31 -26.50 0.24
C ASN A 53 -15.11 -26.16 -1.25
N THR A 54 -14.39 -25.09 -1.52
CA THR A 54 -14.02 -24.68 -2.90
C THR A 54 -12.75 -25.35 -3.40
N THR A 55 -12.10 -26.20 -2.58
CA THR A 55 -10.91 -26.96 -2.97
C THR A 55 -11.26 -28.16 -3.84
N SER A 56 -10.27 -28.78 -4.46
CA SER A 56 -10.44 -30.03 -5.23
C SER A 56 -10.37 -31.31 -4.40
N THR A 57 -10.18 -31.17 -3.06
CA THR A 57 -9.99 -32.31 -2.13
C THR A 57 -11.00 -32.28 -1.00
N ASP A 58 -11.22 -33.43 -0.38
CA ASP A 58 -12.02 -33.56 0.84
C ASP A 58 -11.31 -32.82 1.99
N ILE A 59 -12.08 -32.08 2.79
CA ILE A 59 -11.56 -31.40 3.98
C ILE A 59 -12.14 -32.04 5.25
N SER A 60 -11.28 -32.30 6.24
CA SER A 60 -11.64 -32.88 7.54
C SER A 60 -11.60 -31.87 8.69
N GLN A 61 -11.09 -30.68 8.45
CA GLN A 61 -10.97 -29.61 9.44
C GLN A 61 -11.10 -28.24 8.78
N ILE A 62 -11.40 -27.24 9.62
CA ILE A 62 -11.34 -25.82 9.27
C ILE A 62 -10.46 -25.10 10.28
N LYS A 63 -9.73 -24.11 9.81
CA LYS A 63 -8.95 -23.19 10.64
C LYS A 63 -9.70 -21.88 10.78
N LEU A 64 -10.03 -21.48 12.01
CA LEU A 64 -10.61 -20.17 12.34
C LEU A 64 -9.52 -19.23 12.81
N LEU A 65 -9.50 -18.03 12.29
CA LEU A 65 -8.58 -16.96 12.66
C LEU A 65 -9.11 -16.25 13.91
N ASN A 66 -8.27 -16.18 14.96
CA ASN A 66 -8.60 -15.58 16.25
C ASN A 66 -7.64 -14.42 16.55
N TRP A 67 -7.86 -13.30 15.91
CA TRP A 67 -6.99 -12.13 16.03
C TRP A 67 -6.90 -11.52 17.43
N ILE A 68 -7.97 -11.64 18.25
CA ILE A 68 -7.96 -11.06 19.59
C ILE A 68 -6.94 -11.77 20.49
N ALA A 69 -6.59 -13.02 20.19
CA ALA A 69 -5.55 -13.76 20.90
C ALA A 69 -4.17 -13.10 20.85
N ALA A 70 -3.89 -12.30 19.80
CA ALA A 70 -2.64 -11.55 19.69
C ALA A 70 -2.46 -10.50 20.80
N TYR A 71 -3.53 -10.12 21.51
CA TYR A 71 -3.50 -9.13 22.61
C TYR A 71 -3.57 -9.73 24.00
N GLN A 72 -3.54 -11.05 24.16
CA GLN A 72 -3.87 -11.69 25.43
C GLN A 72 -2.74 -11.65 26.48
N ASN A 73 -1.48 -11.52 26.06
CA ASN A 73 -0.33 -11.53 26.96
C ASN A 73 0.92 -10.89 26.34
N ARG A 74 2.04 -10.90 27.06
CA ARG A 74 3.31 -10.28 26.67
C ARG A 74 4.14 -11.09 25.67
N ASP A 75 3.81 -12.36 25.45
CA ASP A 75 4.65 -13.31 24.70
C ASP A 75 4.19 -13.48 23.25
N THR A 76 3.09 -12.81 22.86
CA THR A 76 2.53 -12.89 21.51
C THR A 76 3.48 -12.31 20.46
N LYS A 77 3.32 -12.74 19.22
CA LYS A 77 4.11 -12.22 18.09
C LYS A 77 3.86 -10.74 17.84
N LEU A 78 2.62 -10.28 18.04
CA LEU A 78 2.25 -8.86 17.95
C LEU A 78 3.06 -8.01 18.94
N VAL A 79 3.18 -8.46 20.20
CA VAL A 79 3.97 -7.74 21.21
C VAL A 79 5.44 -7.67 20.82
N LYS A 80 6.02 -8.79 20.37
CA LYS A 80 7.42 -8.83 19.90
C LYS A 80 7.64 -7.86 18.76
N ARG A 81 6.75 -7.87 17.77
CA ARG A 81 6.80 -6.93 16.63
C ARG A 81 6.72 -5.48 17.08
N GLN A 82 5.83 -5.16 18.02
CA GLN A 82 5.71 -3.80 18.55
C GLN A 82 6.96 -3.35 19.31
N LEU A 83 7.62 -4.25 20.04
CA LEU A 83 8.89 -3.94 20.72
C LEU A 83 10.03 -3.66 19.73
N GLU A 84 10.11 -4.40 18.62
CA GLU A 84 11.05 -4.11 17.52
C GLU A 84 10.83 -2.71 16.96
N ASP A 85 9.57 -2.28 16.87
CA ASP A 85 9.16 -0.94 16.46
C ASP A 85 9.30 0.13 17.56
N ARG A 86 9.87 -0.22 18.71
CA ARG A 86 10.01 0.65 19.89
C ARG A 86 8.67 1.11 20.48
N LYS A 87 7.60 0.35 20.25
CA LYS A 87 6.30 0.52 20.87
C LYS A 87 6.19 -0.48 22.03
N ASN A 88 6.05 0.01 23.23
CA ASN A 88 6.05 -0.84 24.44
C ASN A 88 4.73 -0.84 25.22
N ASP A 89 3.71 -0.13 24.73
CA ASP A 89 2.44 0.02 25.44
C ASP A 89 1.73 -1.31 25.72
N LEU A 90 1.71 -2.22 24.73
CA LEU A 90 1.09 -3.53 24.88
C LEU A 90 1.91 -4.45 25.80
N TYR A 91 3.25 -4.37 25.77
CA TYR A 91 4.11 -5.14 26.65
C TYR A 91 3.92 -4.79 28.14
N PHE A 92 3.71 -3.49 28.45
CA PHE A 92 3.47 -3.01 29.80
C PHE A 92 1.97 -2.87 30.14
N ALA A 93 1.08 -3.41 29.31
CA ALA A 93 -0.36 -3.34 29.54
C ALA A 93 -0.78 -4.01 30.84
N LYS A 94 -1.82 -3.45 31.47
CA LYS A 94 -2.51 -4.11 32.59
C LYS A 94 -3.44 -5.20 32.06
N SER A 95 -3.70 -6.23 32.84
CA SER A 95 -4.59 -7.34 32.43
C SER A 95 -5.98 -6.85 31.98
N ALA A 96 -6.51 -5.80 32.57
CA ALA A 96 -7.80 -5.21 32.17
C ALA A 96 -7.80 -4.49 30.83
N ASP A 97 -6.60 -4.19 30.26
CA ASP A 97 -6.43 -3.52 28.97
C ASP A 97 -6.13 -4.51 27.84
N LEU A 98 -5.90 -5.79 28.17
CA LEU A 98 -5.63 -6.86 27.22
C LEU A 98 -6.92 -7.35 26.56
N GLY A 99 -6.77 -8.06 25.43
CA GLY A 99 -7.88 -8.69 24.72
C GLY A 99 -7.93 -10.19 24.92
N SER A 100 -9.12 -10.78 24.95
CA SER A 100 -9.30 -12.22 25.02
C SER A 100 -10.59 -12.68 24.39
N LEU A 101 -10.60 -13.95 23.98
CA LEU A 101 -11.78 -14.70 23.58
C LEU A 101 -12.18 -15.61 24.74
N GLU A 102 -13.45 -15.60 25.14
CA GLU A 102 -13.97 -16.39 26.24
C GLU A 102 -15.27 -17.12 25.86
N ASN A 103 -15.55 -18.20 26.58
CA ASN A 103 -16.80 -18.94 26.46
C ASN A 103 -17.16 -19.36 25.04
N LEU A 104 -16.17 -19.82 24.26
CA LEU A 104 -16.40 -20.25 22.90
C LEU A 104 -17.07 -21.62 22.86
N GLU A 105 -18.28 -21.66 22.31
CA GLU A 105 -19.00 -22.87 21.93
C GLU A 105 -19.13 -22.91 20.42
N ILE A 106 -18.88 -24.08 19.81
CA ILE A 106 -19.05 -24.32 18.36
C ILE A 106 -19.89 -25.56 18.14
N LYS A 107 -20.89 -25.45 17.28
CA LYS A 107 -21.81 -26.56 16.96
C LYS A 107 -21.97 -26.76 15.46
N ILE A 108 -22.16 -28.02 15.06
CA ILE A 108 -22.68 -28.41 13.74
C ILE A 108 -24.02 -29.09 13.96
N GLY A 109 -25.11 -28.43 13.60
CA GLY A 109 -26.45 -28.84 14.01
C GLY A 109 -26.57 -28.86 15.52
N GLU A 110 -26.95 -30.02 16.11
CA GLU A 110 -27.02 -30.16 17.57
C GLU A 110 -25.71 -30.65 18.22
N LYS A 111 -24.71 -31.03 17.41
CA LYS A 111 -23.46 -31.60 17.91
C LYS A 111 -22.47 -30.50 18.24
N GLU A 112 -22.08 -30.43 19.51
CA GLU A 112 -21.00 -29.59 19.98
C GLU A 112 -19.64 -30.18 19.57
N LEU A 113 -18.72 -29.31 19.16
CA LEU A 113 -17.37 -29.66 18.72
C LEU A 113 -16.36 -29.35 19.83
N SER A 114 -15.40 -30.23 20.00
CA SER A 114 -14.31 -29.99 20.95
C SER A 114 -13.31 -28.99 20.37
N ILE A 115 -12.87 -28.06 21.20
CA ILE A 115 -11.89 -27.04 20.88
C ILE A 115 -10.65 -27.32 21.71
N ASN A 116 -9.49 -27.46 21.07
CA ASN A 116 -8.26 -27.79 21.78
C ASN A 116 -7.71 -26.61 22.59
N ASP A 117 -7.72 -25.41 22.01
CA ASP A 117 -7.19 -24.19 22.65
C ASP A 117 -7.90 -22.96 22.10
N ILE A 118 -8.72 -22.32 22.91
CA ILE A 118 -9.42 -21.08 22.57
C ILE A 118 -8.51 -19.84 22.62
N SER A 119 -7.35 -19.96 23.26
CA SER A 119 -6.36 -18.87 23.36
C SER A 119 -5.41 -18.82 22.16
N ALA A 120 -5.44 -19.84 21.30
CA ALA A 120 -4.60 -19.88 20.11
C ALA A 120 -5.01 -18.84 19.07
N GLU A 121 -4.06 -18.22 18.40
CA GLU A 121 -4.31 -17.31 17.26
C GLU A 121 -4.99 -18.04 16.07
N ASN A 122 -4.77 -19.35 15.95
CA ASN A 122 -5.39 -20.22 14.94
C ASN A 122 -6.12 -21.37 15.66
N ILE A 123 -7.44 -21.39 15.56
CA ILE A 123 -8.29 -22.41 16.18
C ILE A 123 -8.66 -23.46 15.10
N TYR A 124 -8.26 -24.70 15.31
CA TYR A 124 -8.55 -25.80 14.40
C TYR A 124 -9.78 -26.57 14.88
N ILE A 125 -10.77 -26.73 14.00
CA ILE A 125 -12.02 -27.43 14.26
C ILE A 125 -12.07 -28.65 13.35
N MET A 126 -12.11 -29.83 13.99
CA MET A 126 -12.27 -31.12 13.28
C MET A 126 -13.73 -31.36 12.95
N PHE A 127 -14.03 -31.69 11.71
CA PHE A 127 -15.38 -32.05 11.30
C PHE A 127 -15.71 -33.51 11.69
N PRO A 128 -16.96 -33.79 12.09
CA PRO A 128 -17.40 -35.14 12.34
C PRO A 128 -17.35 -36.06 11.12
N ASN A 129 -17.55 -35.46 9.92
CA ASN A 129 -17.48 -36.11 8.60
C ASN A 129 -16.69 -35.19 7.67
N THR A 130 -15.98 -35.74 6.72
CA THR A 130 -15.29 -34.97 5.69
C THR A 130 -16.26 -34.20 4.80
N ILE A 131 -15.92 -33.01 4.41
CA ILE A 131 -16.68 -32.13 3.51
C ILE A 131 -16.08 -32.26 2.11
N LYS A 132 -16.83 -32.80 1.16
CA LYS A 132 -16.36 -33.02 -0.21
C LYS A 132 -16.27 -31.70 -1.00
N PRO A 133 -15.51 -31.68 -2.10
CA PRO A 133 -15.51 -30.54 -3.02
C PRO A 133 -16.93 -30.13 -3.43
N GLY A 134 -17.23 -28.83 -3.31
CA GLY A 134 -18.56 -28.26 -3.60
C GLY A 134 -19.60 -28.43 -2.50
N GLU A 135 -19.34 -29.19 -1.45
CA GLU A 135 -20.24 -29.28 -0.29
C GLU A 135 -20.05 -28.11 0.66
N LYS A 136 -21.03 -27.87 1.52
CA LYS A 136 -21.01 -26.81 2.53
C LYS A 136 -21.21 -27.38 3.93
N VAL A 137 -20.69 -26.63 4.90
CA VAL A 137 -20.91 -26.88 6.32
C VAL A 137 -21.47 -25.62 6.98
N HIS A 138 -22.39 -25.79 7.93
CA HIS A 138 -22.93 -24.73 8.77
C HIS A 138 -22.40 -24.88 10.19
N LEU A 139 -21.74 -23.82 10.68
CA LEU A 139 -21.20 -23.73 12.03
C LEU A 139 -21.99 -22.66 12.78
N SER A 140 -22.44 -22.98 14.00
CA SER A 140 -23.01 -22.00 14.94
C SER A 140 -22.01 -21.78 16.06
N LEU A 141 -21.65 -20.52 16.32
CA LEU A 141 -20.68 -20.12 17.32
C LEU A 141 -21.33 -19.17 18.32
N GLN A 142 -21.00 -19.33 19.58
CA GLN A 142 -21.33 -18.39 20.64
C GLN A 142 -20.08 -18.11 21.44
N TYR A 143 -19.76 -16.84 21.68
CA TYR A 143 -18.55 -16.44 22.41
C TYR A 143 -18.62 -15.01 22.92
N GLN A 144 -17.66 -14.67 23.78
CA GLN A 144 -17.47 -13.31 24.29
C GLN A 144 -16.09 -12.79 23.92
N LEU A 145 -16.03 -11.57 23.43
CA LEU A 145 -14.81 -10.82 23.19
C LEU A 145 -14.59 -9.82 24.32
N ASN A 146 -13.45 -9.89 25.00
CA ASN A 146 -12.96 -8.82 25.83
C ASN A 146 -12.03 -7.94 24.99
N LEU A 147 -12.43 -6.71 24.73
CA LEU A 147 -11.74 -5.84 23.78
C LEU A 147 -10.46 -5.26 24.36
N PRO A 148 -9.33 -5.30 23.62
CA PRO A 148 -8.10 -4.65 24.04
C PRO A 148 -8.26 -3.12 24.05
N ASP A 149 -7.35 -2.42 24.73
CA ASP A 149 -7.30 -0.96 24.65
C ASP A 149 -6.92 -0.52 23.23
N GLN A 150 -7.73 0.38 22.65
CA GLN A 150 -7.57 0.89 21.29
C GLN A 150 -6.20 1.55 21.05
N LYS A 151 -5.50 2.01 22.11
CA LYS A 151 -4.16 2.64 21.97
C LYS A 151 -3.10 1.70 21.38
N PHE A 152 -3.25 0.38 21.50
CA PHE A 152 -2.23 -0.57 21.05
C PHE A 152 -2.10 -0.63 19.53
N THR A 153 -3.24 -0.67 18.82
CA THR A 153 -3.26 -0.85 17.36
C THR A 153 -4.24 0.06 16.65
N GLY A 154 -5.07 0.79 17.38
CA GLY A 154 -6.19 1.56 16.83
C GLY A 154 -7.50 0.78 16.80
N TYR A 155 -7.48 -0.53 17.03
CA TYR A 155 -8.66 -1.39 17.19
C TYR A 155 -8.83 -1.79 18.66
N GLY A 156 -10.07 -1.99 19.09
CA GLY A 156 -10.44 -2.28 20.45
C GLY A 156 -11.37 -1.21 21.04
N SER A 157 -11.27 -0.95 22.32
CA SER A 157 -12.11 0.02 23.04
C SER A 157 -11.28 1.00 23.87
N ASN A 158 -11.67 2.28 23.85
CA ASN A 158 -11.15 3.29 24.78
C ASN A 158 -12.16 3.65 25.88
N GLY A 159 -13.23 2.85 26.05
CA GLY A 159 -14.32 3.08 26.99
C GLY A 159 -15.41 4.05 26.51
N LYS A 160 -15.17 4.80 25.43
CA LYS A 160 -16.14 5.72 24.79
C LYS A 160 -16.46 5.33 23.36
N LYS A 161 -15.45 4.86 22.63
CA LYS A 161 -15.51 4.46 21.24
C LYS A 161 -14.99 3.03 21.12
N ILE A 162 -15.61 2.26 20.24
CA ILE A 162 -15.15 0.93 19.83
C ILE A 162 -14.79 0.98 18.35
N ALA A 163 -13.66 0.37 17.99
CA ALA A 163 -13.28 0.11 16.61
C ALA A 163 -12.96 -1.39 16.48
N LEU A 164 -13.68 -2.09 15.62
CA LEU A 164 -13.53 -3.53 15.42
C LEU A 164 -13.14 -3.80 13.97
N LYS A 165 -12.12 -4.64 13.79
CA LYS A 165 -11.77 -5.30 12.55
C LYS A 165 -10.99 -6.56 12.89
N TYR A 166 -11.25 -7.67 12.21
CA TYR A 166 -10.62 -8.97 12.43
C TYR A 166 -10.89 -9.64 13.81
N PHE A 167 -11.78 -9.12 14.63
CA PHE A 167 -12.05 -9.69 15.94
C PHE A 167 -13.13 -10.78 15.93
N PHE A 168 -13.91 -10.88 14.86
CA PHE A 168 -14.81 -12.01 14.69
C PHE A 168 -14.03 -13.23 14.17
N LEU A 169 -14.48 -14.42 14.58
CA LEU A 169 -13.86 -15.66 14.10
C LEU A 169 -14.23 -15.91 12.64
N VAL A 170 -13.24 -16.01 11.77
CA VAL A 170 -13.44 -16.23 10.33
C VAL A 170 -12.62 -17.40 9.85
N PRO A 171 -13.14 -18.18 8.87
CA PRO A 171 -12.35 -19.20 8.20
C PRO A 171 -11.14 -18.59 7.49
N ASP A 172 -9.99 -19.27 7.55
CA ASP A 172 -8.87 -18.92 6.71
C ASP A 172 -9.12 -19.34 5.27
N ALA A 173 -9.21 -18.39 4.37
CA ALA A 173 -9.67 -18.60 2.99
C ALA A 173 -8.55 -18.82 1.97
N PHE A 174 -7.29 -18.52 2.32
CA PHE A 174 -6.19 -18.50 1.36
C PHE A 174 -5.29 -19.73 1.38
N GLU A 175 -5.45 -20.63 2.33
CA GLU A 175 -4.52 -21.75 2.46
C GLU A 175 -5.15 -23.09 2.19
N ASN A 176 -4.38 -23.98 1.53
CA ASN A 176 -4.46 -25.39 1.83
C ASN A 176 -4.36 -25.53 3.35
N LEU A 177 -5.50 -25.78 3.98
CA LEU A 177 -5.83 -25.69 5.40
C LEU A 177 -4.82 -26.33 6.39
N GLN A 178 -3.73 -26.91 5.91
CA GLN A 178 -2.88 -27.79 6.69
C GLN A 178 -1.47 -27.27 6.99
N GLU A 179 -0.94 -26.23 6.33
CA GLU A 179 0.52 -26.14 6.31
C GLU A 179 1.16 -25.00 7.09
N THR A 180 0.55 -23.82 7.25
CA THR A 180 1.19 -22.75 8.06
C THR A 180 0.21 -21.95 8.90
N PRO A 181 0.43 -21.86 10.23
CA PRO A 181 -0.38 -20.96 11.06
C PRO A 181 -0.16 -19.52 10.63
N LYS A 182 -1.22 -18.73 10.54
CA LYS A 182 -1.10 -17.28 10.34
C LYS A 182 -0.53 -16.63 11.59
N ASN A 183 0.39 -15.72 11.37
CA ASN A 183 1.02 -14.93 12.42
C ASN A 183 0.33 -13.57 12.49
N PHE A 184 -0.15 -13.20 13.68
CA PHE A 184 -0.81 -11.91 13.88
C PHE A 184 0.17 -10.88 14.42
N ILE A 185 1.08 -10.46 13.55
CA ILE A 185 2.10 -9.45 13.86
C ILE A 185 1.69 -8.05 13.41
N ASP A 186 0.78 -7.99 12.44
CA ASP A 186 0.29 -6.75 11.87
C ASP A 186 -1.16 -6.93 11.45
N ILE A 187 -2.05 -6.11 11.98
CA ILE A 187 -3.51 -6.28 11.85
C ILE A 187 -4.02 -5.78 10.51
N GLU A 188 -3.21 -5.12 9.73
CA GLU A 188 -3.69 -4.51 8.51
C GLU A 188 -3.72 -5.51 7.35
N GLU A 189 -4.80 -5.47 6.58
CA GLU A 189 -4.87 -5.99 5.22
C GLU A 189 -5.01 -7.51 5.07
N ASN A 190 -5.68 -8.19 5.97
CA ASN A 190 -6.18 -9.52 5.65
C ASN A 190 -7.30 -9.37 4.61
N GLN A 191 -7.09 -9.92 3.42
CA GLN A 191 -8.12 -10.04 2.40
C GLN A 191 -8.53 -11.50 2.25
N SER A 192 -9.74 -11.74 1.80
CA SER A 192 -10.29 -13.06 1.54
C SER A 192 -11.08 -13.03 0.24
N PRO A 193 -11.31 -14.17 -0.42
CA PRO A 193 -12.36 -14.27 -1.42
C PRO A 193 -13.65 -13.69 -0.86
N GLY A 194 -14.48 -13.08 -1.71
CA GLY A 194 -15.67 -12.37 -1.27
C GLY A 194 -16.55 -13.18 -0.34
N VAL A 195 -16.70 -12.72 0.90
CA VAL A 195 -17.60 -13.29 1.93
C VAL A 195 -18.83 -12.40 2.06
N TYR A 196 -20.01 -13.02 2.06
CA TYR A 196 -21.24 -12.29 2.36
C TYR A 196 -21.43 -12.14 3.86
N TRP A 197 -21.53 -10.91 4.32
CA TRP A 197 -21.72 -10.57 5.71
C TRP A 197 -23.12 -10.05 5.97
N LYS A 198 -23.67 -10.47 7.11
CA LYS A 198 -24.88 -9.91 7.72
C LYS A 198 -24.63 -9.69 9.19
N VAL A 199 -24.62 -8.43 9.64
CA VAL A 199 -24.23 -8.07 11.00
C VAL A 199 -25.26 -7.15 11.63
N ILE A 200 -25.74 -7.54 12.79
CA ILE A 200 -26.65 -6.76 13.63
C ILE A 200 -25.92 -6.41 14.93
N PHE A 201 -25.87 -5.12 15.28
CA PHE A 201 -25.30 -4.65 16.52
C PHE A 201 -26.39 -4.20 17.50
N GLU A 202 -26.39 -4.77 18.69
CA GLU A 202 -27.08 -4.19 19.85
C GLU A 202 -26.09 -3.26 20.57
N VAL A 203 -26.26 -1.95 20.41
CA VAL A 203 -25.38 -0.93 21.01
C VAL A 203 -26.03 -0.27 22.21
N PRO A 204 -25.26 0.28 23.17
CA PRO A 204 -25.81 1.06 24.29
C PRO A 204 -26.63 2.26 23.82
N ALA A 205 -27.53 2.74 24.67
CA ALA A 205 -28.35 3.90 24.38
C ALA A 205 -27.51 5.13 23.98
N ASN A 206 -27.97 5.88 22.97
CA ASN A 206 -27.28 7.05 22.40
C ASN A 206 -25.95 6.73 21.71
N TYR A 207 -25.71 5.46 21.34
CA TYR A 207 -24.60 5.05 20.49
C TYR A 207 -25.08 4.70 19.09
N TYR A 208 -24.21 4.94 18.12
CA TYR A 208 -24.42 4.65 16.70
C TYR A 208 -23.30 3.74 16.23
N SER A 209 -23.59 2.86 15.29
CA SER A 209 -22.56 2.08 14.61
C SER A 209 -22.45 2.47 13.15
N GLN A 210 -21.28 2.31 12.56
CA GLN A 210 -21.01 2.45 11.13
C GLN A 210 -20.02 1.40 10.67
N SER A 211 -20.09 1.07 9.39
CA SER A 211 -19.28 0.01 8.78
C SER A 211 -18.97 0.31 7.31
N ASN A 212 -17.99 -0.40 6.76
CA ASN A 212 -17.77 -0.52 5.32
C ASN A 212 -18.83 -1.39 4.61
N LEU A 213 -19.67 -2.14 5.35
CA LEU A 213 -20.88 -2.78 4.84
C LEU A 213 -22.01 -1.76 4.59
N THR A 214 -23.00 -2.15 3.80
CA THR A 214 -24.19 -1.32 3.57
C THR A 214 -25.13 -1.38 4.77
N GLU A 215 -25.53 -0.24 5.31
CA GLU A 215 -26.52 -0.15 6.37
C GLU A 215 -27.92 -0.30 5.78
N ILE A 216 -28.63 -1.36 6.16
CA ILE A 216 -29.99 -1.68 5.71
C ILE A 216 -31.03 -1.07 6.66
N ALA A 217 -30.70 -1.06 7.94
CA ALA A 217 -31.49 -0.42 9.02
C ALA A 217 -30.52 0.02 10.12
N PRO A 218 -30.93 0.86 11.08
CA PRO A 218 -30.06 1.29 12.17
C PRO A 218 -29.34 0.12 12.84
N ASN A 219 -28.00 0.14 12.83
CA ASN A 219 -27.13 -0.90 13.37
C ASN A 219 -27.27 -2.30 12.70
N TYR A 220 -27.86 -2.37 11.52
CA TYR A 220 -27.97 -3.58 10.70
C TYR A 220 -27.26 -3.38 9.36
N PHE A 221 -26.28 -4.21 9.07
CA PHE A 221 -25.38 -4.09 7.94
C PHE A 221 -25.33 -5.39 7.13
N GLU A 222 -25.31 -5.24 5.80
CA GLU A 222 -25.14 -6.36 4.87
C GLU A 222 -24.20 -5.99 3.72
N GLY A 223 -23.58 -7.01 3.13
CA GLY A 223 -22.81 -6.88 1.89
C GLY A 223 -21.72 -7.91 1.74
N THR A 224 -21.18 -7.99 0.53
CA THR A 224 -20.02 -8.83 0.23
C THR A 224 -18.75 -8.00 0.31
N LEU A 225 -17.76 -8.48 1.05
CA LEU A 225 -16.45 -7.85 1.19
C LEU A 225 -15.34 -8.85 0.90
N ASN A 226 -14.23 -8.34 0.38
CA ASN A 226 -12.98 -9.09 0.19
C ASN A 226 -12.04 -8.96 1.41
N THR A 227 -12.52 -8.43 2.51
CA THR A 227 -11.81 -8.25 3.78
C THR A 227 -12.82 -8.34 4.91
N ASP A 228 -12.36 -8.51 6.13
CA ASP A 228 -13.24 -8.43 7.28
C ASP A 228 -13.91 -7.06 7.36
N PRO A 229 -15.18 -7.02 7.77
CA PRO A 229 -15.87 -5.77 7.96
C PRO A 229 -15.24 -4.96 9.09
N GLU A 230 -15.17 -3.66 8.87
CA GLU A 230 -14.72 -2.71 9.87
C GLU A 230 -15.92 -1.99 10.47
N PHE A 231 -15.98 -1.95 11.82
CA PHE A 231 -17.05 -1.29 12.55
C PHE A 231 -16.50 -0.24 13.50
N VAL A 232 -17.21 0.87 13.57
CA VAL A 232 -16.99 1.90 14.59
C VAL A 232 -18.30 2.13 15.33
N VAL A 233 -18.27 2.01 16.67
CA VAL A 233 -19.39 2.31 17.56
C VAL A 233 -19.01 3.53 18.40
N SER A 234 -19.83 4.59 18.36
CA SER A 234 -19.55 5.88 19.01
C SER A 234 -20.82 6.59 19.40
N ASP A 235 -20.72 7.49 20.40
CA ASP A 235 -21.77 8.43 20.81
C ASP A 235 -21.90 9.64 19.89
N ARG A 236 -21.13 9.70 18.79
CA ARG A 236 -21.13 10.80 17.81
C ARG A 236 -21.66 10.34 16.47
N ASN A 237 -22.40 11.22 15.81
CA ASN A 237 -22.81 11.01 14.44
C ASN A 237 -21.59 10.97 13.50
N PHE A 238 -21.67 10.13 12.48
CA PHE A 238 -20.66 9.97 11.46
C PHE A 238 -20.84 11.00 10.35
N THR A 239 -19.74 11.47 9.79
CA THR A 239 -19.77 12.37 8.63
C THR A 239 -19.79 11.56 7.35
N GLN A 240 -20.66 11.95 6.40
CA GLN A 240 -20.68 11.39 5.05
C GLN A 240 -20.52 12.51 4.03
N ILE A 241 -19.72 12.27 3.00
CA ILE A 241 -19.57 13.12 1.81
C ILE A 241 -19.83 12.22 0.60
N SER A 242 -20.65 12.69 -0.33
CA SER A 242 -21.10 11.86 -1.45
C SER A 242 -20.87 12.59 -2.79
N PRO A 243 -19.62 12.62 -3.28
CA PRO A 243 -19.31 13.18 -4.59
C PRO A 243 -19.94 12.35 -5.72
N THR A 244 -20.15 13.00 -6.86
CA THR A 244 -20.62 12.36 -8.09
C THR A 244 -19.48 12.33 -9.11
N VAL A 245 -19.22 11.15 -9.67
CA VAL A 245 -18.22 10.93 -10.73
C VAL A 245 -18.89 10.20 -11.88
N ASP A 246 -18.87 10.77 -13.07
CA ASP A 246 -19.52 10.25 -14.29
C ASP A 246 -21.00 9.87 -14.09
N GLY A 247 -21.71 10.65 -13.27
CA GLY A 247 -23.13 10.43 -12.96
C GLY A 247 -23.40 9.41 -11.84
N GLU A 248 -22.39 8.72 -11.33
CA GLU A 248 -22.48 7.79 -10.21
C GLU A 248 -22.13 8.48 -8.89
N LYS A 249 -22.97 8.28 -7.87
CA LYS A 249 -22.75 8.80 -6.52
C LYS A 249 -21.88 7.82 -5.74
N ILE A 250 -20.79 8.31 -5.16
CA ILE A 250 -19.87 7.54 -4.32
C ILE A 250 -20.06 7.98 -2.87
N ASP A 251 -20.50 7.09 -2.01
CA ASP A 251 -20.72 7.39 -0.61
C ASP A 251 -19.44 7.15 0.22
N ILE A 252 -18.85 8.24 0.73
CA ILE A 252 -17.64 8.19 1.59
C ILE A 252 -18.06 8.51 3.01
N THR A 253 -17.95 7.52 3.90
CA THR A 253 -18.29 7.66 5.32
C THR A 253 -17.03 7.67 6.17
N PHE A 254 -16.93 8.62 7.10
CA PHE A 254 -15.81 8.80 8.00
C PHE A 254 -16.17 8.29 9.40
N GLY A 255 -15.45 7.31 9.92
CA GLY A 255 -15.60 6.74 11.27
C GLY A 255 -15.07 7.66 12.39
N TYR A 256 -14.91 8.97 12.10
CA TYR A 256 -14.46 10.02 13.01
C TYR A 256 -15.01 11.38 12.58
N ALA A 257 -14.96 12.36 13.49
CA ALA A 257 -15.43 13.70 13.18
C ALA A 257 -14.41 14.47 12.33
N LEU A 258 -14.88 15.07 11.24
CA LEU A 258 -14.12 16.03 10.44
C LEU A 258 -14.27 17.43 11.03
N THR A 259 -13.23 18.25 10.94
CA THR A 259 -13.36 19.69 11.13
C THR A 259 -14.09 20.31 9.93
N GLU A 260 -14.75 21.45 10.10
CA GLU A 260 -15.42 22.15 9.00
C GLU A 260 -14.48 22.45 7.84
N LYS A 261 -13.21 22.77 8.14
CA LYS A 261 -12.20 23.06 7.13
C LYS A 261 -11.76 21.79 6.38
N GLU A 262 -11.60 20.67 7.07
CA GLU A 262 -11.34 19.36 6.43
C GLU A 262 -12.50 18.99 5.52
N LYS A 263 -13.74 19.16 5.98
CA LYS A 263 -14.94 18.86 5.20
C LYS A 263 -14.99 19.70 3.92
N GLN A 264 -14.80 21.02 4.00
CA GLN A 264 -14.76 21.90 2.83
C GLN A 264 -13.63 21.50 1.85
N ASN A 265 -12.44 21.19 2.35
CA ASN A 265 -11.34 20.73 1.52
C ASN A 265 -11.70 19.41 0.81
N LEU A 266 -12.31 18.47 1.51
CA LEU A 266 -12.71 17.18 0.95
C LEU A 266 -13.84 17.29 -0.07
N GLU A 267 -14.83 18.13 0.16
CA GLU A 267 -15.90 18.40 -0.83
C GLU A 267 -15.32 18.92 -2.15
N PHE A 268 -14.22 19.65 -2.11
CA PHE A 268 -13.50 20.12 -3.31
C PHE A 268 -12.61 19.04 -3.95
N TYR A 269 -11.79 18.35 -3.15
CA TYR A 269 -10.77 17.43 -3.69
C TYR A 269 -11.32 16.05 -4.07
N LEU A 270 -12.30 15.51 -3.33
CA LEU A 270 -12.78 14.13 -3.56
C LEU A 270 -13.27 13.87 -5.00
N PRO A 271 -14.04 14.75 -5.65
CA PRO A 271 -14.42 14.54 -7.05
C PRO A 271 -13.22 14.46 -7.98
N LEU A 272 -12.18 15.29 -7.76
CA LEU A 272 -10.96 15.30 -8.56
C LEU A 272 -10.14 14.04 -8.35
N GLN A 273 -9.97 13.62 -7.10
CA GLN A 273 -9.25 12.42 -6.72
C GLN A 273 -9.89 11.15 -7.29
N LEU A 274 -11.19 10.99 -7.09
CA LEU A 274 -11.94 9.84 -7.58
C LEU A 274 -11.92 9.75 -9.11
N ASN A 275 -12.11 10.88 -9.79
CA ASN A 275 -12.02 10.92 -11.26
C ASN A 275 -10.61 10.54 -11.74
N PHE A 276 -9.55 11.04 -11.06
CA PHE A 276 -8.18 10.67 -11.36
C PHE A 276 -7.95 9.16 -11.19
N ILE A 277 -8.38 8.59 -10.06
CA ILE A 277 -8.24 7.16 -9.77
C ILE A 277 -9.01 6.32 -10.78
N LYS A 278 -10.26 6.68 -11.09
CA LYS A 278 -11.08 5.99 -12.09
C LYS A 278 -10.40 5.94 -13.45
N ASN A 279 -9.81 7.04 -13.89
CA ASN A 279 -9.08 7.11 -15.16
C ASN A 279 -7.82 6.23 -15.18
N LYS A 280 -7.21 5.96 -14.03
CA LYS A 280 -6.00 5.14 -13.91
C LYS A 280 -6.28 3.66 -13.69
N ILE A 281 -7.28 3.32 -12.89
CA ILE A 281 -7.61 1.94 -12.49
C ILE A 281 -8.81 1.39 -13.26
N GLY A 282 -9.69 2.25 -13.79
CA GLY A 282 -10.91 1.83 -14.49
C GLY A 282 -12.04 1.35 -13.57
N PHE A 283 -11.90 1.51 -12.26
CA PHE A 283 -12.87 1.07 -11.24
C PHE A 283 -13.03 2.11 -10.13
N LEU A 284 -14.25 2.23 -9.60
CA LEU A 284 -14.55 2.90 -8.33
C LEU A 284 -15.61 2.10 -7.56
N PRO A 285 -15.43 1.90 -6.24
CA PRO A 285 -16.48 1.34 -5.40
C PRO A 285 -17.58 2.39 -5.15
N LEU A 286 -18.82 1.95 -5.01
CA LEU A 286 -19.94 2.84 -4.68
C LEU A 286 -19.89 3.33 -3.22
N LYS A 287 -19.18 2.64 -2.36
CA LYS A 287 -19.03 2.99 -0.94
C LYS A 287 -17.57 2.89 -0.50
N ILE A 288 -17.13 3.90 0.23
CA ILE A 288 -15.81 3.96 0.87
C ILE A 288 -16.02 4.27 2.35
N PHE A 289 -15.42 3.47 3.23
CA PHE A 289 -15.42 3.74 4.66
C PHE A 289 -13.99 4.03 5.12
N ILE A 290 -13.81 5.13 5.84
CA ILE A 290 -12.51 5.57 6.33
C ILE A 290 -12.57 5.64 7.84
N SER A 291 -12.01 4.65 8.52
CA SER A 291 -11.84 4.69 9.97
C SER A 291 -10.67 5.59 10.38
N GLU A 292 -10.63 5.96 11.63
CA GLU A 292 -9.51 6.73 12.18
C GLU A 292 -8.19 5.95 12.12
N LYS A 293 -8.25 4.62 12.30
CA LYS A 293 -7.08 3.75 12.17
C LYS A 293 -6.58 3.70 10.73
N PHE A 294 -7.48 3.46 9.77
CA PHE A 294 -7.14 3.43 8.36
C PHE A 294 -6.55 4.76 7.88
N ARG A 295 -7.14 5.89 8.30
CA ARG A 295 -6.58 7.22 8.04
C ARG A 295 -5.14 7.37 8.54
N LYS A 296 -4.83 6.88 9.75
CA LYS A 296 -3.49 7.01 10.34
C LYS A 296 -2.46 6.10 9.71
N SER A 297 -2.87 4.92 9.23
CA SER A 297 -1.95 3.96 8.63
C SER A 297 -1.66 4.24 7.15
N GLU A 298 -2.64 4.78 6.43
CA GLU A 298 -2.58 4.91 4.97
C GLU A 298 -2.36 6.34 4.47
N ASN A 299 -2.19 7.30 5.36
CA ASN A 299 -1.92 8.68 4.99
C ASN A 299 -0.60 8.84 4.20
N PHE A 300 -0.46 9.96 3.54
CA PHE A 300 0.75 10.30 2.80
C PHE A 300 1.90 10.59 3.78
N THR A 301 2.91 9.75 3.80
CA THR A 301 4.03 9.89 4.72
C THR A 301 4.93 11.08 4.38
N GLY A 302 5.47 11.77 5.39
CA GLY A 302 6.49 12.80 5.23
C GLY A 302 5.99 14.21 4.92
N LEU A 303 4.69 14.47 5.11
CA LEU A 303 4.12 15.83 5.08
C LEU A 303 4.07 16.48 6.46
N GLU A 304 4.65 15.83 7.46
CA GLU A 304 4.63 16.32 8.83
C GLU A 304 5.41 17.64 8.99
N ASP A 305 4.93 18.46 9.90
CA ASP A 305 5.62 19.71 10.23
C ASP A 305 7.00 19.42 10.81
N VAL A 306 7.99 20.18 10.37
CA VAL A 306 9.32 20.15 10.99
C VAL A 306 9.23 20.82 12.36
N LYS A 307 9.57 20.05 13.40
CA LYS A 307 9.63 20.55 14.78
C LYS A 307 11.08 20.84 15.15
N PHE A 308 11.33 22.08 15.50
CA PHE A 308 12.62 22.47 16.05
C PHE A 308 12.39 23.21 17.38
N TRP A 309 12.80 22.60 18.49
CA TRP A 309 12.54 23.05 19.85
C TRP A 309 11.04 23.29 20.10
N LYS A 310 10.60 24.54 20.33
CA LYS A 310 9.17 24.91 20.52
C LYS A 310 8.48 25.36 19.23
N PHE A 311 9.22 25.49 18.14
CA PHE A 311 8.71 25.98 16.87
C PHE A 311 8.25 24.84 15.97
N ARG A 312 7.14 25.06 15.28
CA ARG A 312 6.58 24.19 14.26
C ARG A 312 6.66 24.91 12.91
N TYR A 313 7.25 24.26 11.95
CA TYR A 313 7.38 24.78 10.59
C TYR A 313 6.63 23.86 9.64
N PRO A 314 5.48 24.30 9.09
CA PRO A 314 4.75 23.49 8.12
C PRO A 314 5.53 23.40 6.81
N LEU A 315 5.66 22.18 6.28
CA LEU A 315 6.20 21.98 4.94
C LEU A 315 5.20 22.40 3.88
N PHE A 316 3.92 22.06 4.09
CA PHE A 316 2.83 22.30 3.15
C PHE A 316 1.67 22.98 3.85
N SER A 317 0.81 23.64 3.08
CA SER A 317 -0.44 24.17 3.59
C SER A 317 -1.34 23.02 4.08
N GLU A 318 -2.26 23.34 4.98
CA GLU A 318 -3.21 22.35 5.50
C GLU A 318 -4.09 21.76 4.38
N SER A 319 -4.47 22.57 3.40
CA SER A 319 -5.24 22.12 2.23
C SER A 319 -4.46 21.12 1.39
N GLN A 320 -3.18 21.39 1.09
CA GLN A 320 -2.32 20.45 0.34
C GLN A 320 -2.10 19.14 1.11
N ARG A 321 -1.92 19.23 2.43
CA ARG A 321 -1.78 18.01 3.27
C ARG A 321 -3.05 17.18 3.24
N ASN A 322 -4.21 17.81 3.42
CA ASN A 322 -5.49 17.10 3.36
C ASN A 322 -5.69 16.45 1.99
N ASP A 323 -5.37 17.14 0.90
CA ASP A 323 -5.49 16.57 -0.44
C ASP A 323 -4.60 15.32 -0.61
N LEU A 324 -3.31 15.42 -0.32
CA LEU A 324 -2.37 14.30 -0.52
C LEU A 324 -2.63 13.14 0.47
N ASP A 325 -2.96 13.44 1.73
CA ASP A 325 -3.28 12.41 2.72
C ASP A 325 -4.53 11.62 2.30
N TYR A 326 -5.60 12.31 1.93
CA TYR A 326 -6.84 11.63 1.52
C TYR A 326 -6.72 10.96 0.15
N PHE A 327 -5.94 11.51 -0.76
CA PHE A 327 -5.63 10.82 -2.00
C PHE A 327 -4.97 9.45 -1.75
N SER A 328 -3.97 9.40 -0.86
CA SER A 328 -3.29 8.17 -0.46
C SER A 328 -4.27 7.15 0.15
N ILE A 329 -5.13 7.59 1.07
CA ILE A 329 -6.14 6.78 1.75
C ILE A 329 -7.19 6.23 0.75
N ILE A 330 -7.72 7.08 -0.11
CA ILE A 330 -8.74 6.71 -1.10
C ILE A 330 -8.15 5.74 -2.13
N SER A 331 -6.96 6.02 -2.66
CA SER A 331 -6.27 5.14 -3.61
C SER A 331 -6.08 3.73 -3.05
N LYS A 332 -5.64 3.60 -1.79
CA LYS A 332 -5.48 2.31 -1.13
C LYS A 332 -6.82 1.58 -1.00
N ASN A 333 -7.86 2.29 -0.56
CA ASN A 333 -9.19 1.72 -0.36
C ASN A 333 -9.77 1.19 -1.69
N VAL A 334 -9.63 1.97 -2.77
CA VAL A 334 -10.11 1.58 -4.11
C VAL A 334 -9.36 0.33 -4.61
N ILE A 335 -8.03 0.28 -4.48
CA ILE A 335 -7.23 -0.87 -4.89
C ILE A 335 -7.65 -2.13 -4.12
N GLN A 336 -7.83 -2.04 -2.80
CA GLN A 336 -8.23 -3.16 -1.95
C GLN A 336 -9.64 -3.68 -2.26
N GLN A 337 -10.55 -2.80 -2.67
CA GLN A 337 -11.89 -3.23 -3.06
C GLN A 337 -11.96 -3.81 -4.48
N SER A 338 -10.98 -3.50 -5.33
CA SER A 338 -10.98 -3.93 -6.73
C SER A 338 -10.42 -5.34 -6.92
N LEU A 339 -9.34 -5.68 -6.24
CA LEU A 339 -8.62 -6.95 -6.38
C LEU A 339 -8.35 -7.56 -5.01
N ILE A 340 -8.18 -8.89 -4.98
CA ILE A 340 -7.84 -9.63 -3.76
C ILE A 340 -6.34 -9.91 -3.77
N PHE A 341 -5.62 -9.38 -2.78
CA PHE A 341 -4.20 -9.57 -2.58
C PHE A 341 -3.93 -10.45 -1.36
N GLU A 342 -3.02 -11.42 -1.50
CA GLU A 342 -2.49 -12.10 -0.34
C GLU A 342 -1.37 -11.24 0.27
N LYS A 343 -1.67 -10.55 1.38
CA LYS A 343 -0.73 -9.61 2.00
C LYS A 343 0.67 -10.18 2.19
N LYS A 344 0.78 -11.42 2.62
CA LYS A 344 2.06 -12.07 2.87
C LYS A 344 2.99 -12.04 1.67
N GLN A 345 2.45 -12.24 0.47
CA GLN A 345 3.23 -12.40 -0.76
C GLN A 345 3.05 -11.27 -1.77
N ASP A 346 1.89 -10.60 -1.77
CA ASP A 346 1.49 -9.64 -2.81
C ASP A 346 1.52 -8.19 -2.32
N HIS A 347 2.00 -7.94 -1.08
CA HIS A 347 2.07 -6.61 -0.47
C HIS A 347 2.74 -5.57 -1.37
N TRP A 348 3.82 -5.94 -2.04
CA TRP A 348 4.59 -5.06 -2.93
C TRP A 348 3.78 -4.59 -4.15
N LEU A 349 2.88 -5.44 -4.65
CA LEU A 349 2.06 -5.11 -5.81
C LEU A 349 0.99 -4.09 -5.43
N MET A 350 0.24 -4.36 -4.36
CA MET A 350 -0.78 -3.45 -3.85
C MET A 350 -0.19 -2.10 -3.43
N ASN A 351 0.87 -2.12 -2.64
CA ASN A 351 1.52 -0.92 -2.12
C ASN A 351 2.26 -0.14 -3.22
N GLY A 352 2.88 -0.86 -4.17
CA GLY A 352 3.53 -0.27 -5.33
C GLY A 352 2.54 0.43 -6.26
N LEU A 353 1.37 -0.18 -6.52
CA LEU A 353 0.31 0.46 -7.32
C LEU A 353 -0.24 1.71 -6.63
N LYS A 354 -0.50 1.67 -5.31
CA LYS A 354 -0.88 2.86 -4.55
C LYS A 354 0.15 3.98 -4.71
N THR A 355 1.42 3.65 -4.53
CA THR A 355 2.51 4.63 -4.62
C THR A 355 2.71 5.15 -6.05
N TYR A 356 2.52 4.30 -7.05
CA TYR A 356 2.47 4.74 -8.45
C TYR A 356 1.39 5.80 -8.68
N LEU A 357 0.18 5.58 -8.18
CA LEU A 357 -0.90 6.56 -8.26
C LEU A 357 -0.53 7.88 -7.57
N GLU A 358 0.10 7.83 -6.40
CA GLU A 358 0.58 9.02 -5.68
C GLU A 358 1.61 9.81 -6.51
N ILE A 359 2.59 9.12 -7.10
CA ILE A 359 3.60 9.77 -7.96
C ILE A 359 2.91 10.45 -9.15
N GLN A 360 1.98 9.75 -9.81
CA GLN A 360 1.26 10.30 -10.97
C GLN A 360 0.36 11.49 -10.58
N TYR A 361 -0.26 11.44 -9.41
CA TYR A 361 -1.08 12.54 -8.89
C TYR A 361 -0.23 13.78 -8.60
N ILE A 362 0.93 13.59 -7.98
CA ILE A 362 1.90 14.67 -7.70
C ILE A 362 2.41 15.27 -9.03
N GLU A 363 2.81 14.46 -10.00
CA GLU A 363 3.30 14.95 -11.30
C GLU A 363 2.24 15.72 -12.08
N ARG A 364 0.96 15.42 -11.87
CA ARG A 364 -0.14 16.13 -12.53
C ARG A 364 -0.51 17.44 -11.82
N TYR A 365 -0.65 17.42 -10.50
CA TYR A 365 -1.25 18.54 -9.75
C TYR A 365 -0.24 19.32 -8.92
N TYR A 366 0.92 18.74 -8.63
CA TYR A 366 1.98 19.30 -7.77
C TYR A 366 3.37 19.26 -8.43
N LYS A 367 3.42 19.31 -9.76
CA LYS A 367 4.65 19.15 -10.58
C LYS A 367 5.80 20.06 -10.14
N ASP A 368 5.51 21.30 -9.75
CA ASP A 368 6.51 22.31 -9.37
C ASP A 368 6.76 22.35 -7.86
N GLU A 369 6.00 21.56 -7.08
CA GLU A 369 6.14 21.53 -5.63
C GLU A 369 7.49 20.90 -5.25
N LYS A 370 8.12 21.50 -4.20
CA LYS A 370 9.44 21.07 -3.73
C LYS A 370 9.33 20.10 -2.57
N LEU A 371 10.36 19.26 -2.42
CA LEU A 371 10.46 18.26 -1.35
C LEU A 371 10.31 18.88 0.04
N LEU A 372 10.88 20.06 0.24
CA LEU A 372 10.78 20.81 1.50
C LEU A 372 9.63 21.82 1.51
N GLY A 373 8.74 21.78 0.50
CA GLY A 373 7.61 22.71 0.37
C GLY A 373 8.00 24.16 0.56
N GLN A 374 7.28 24.85 1.42
CA GLN A 374 7.51 26.28 1.72
C GLN A 374 8.58 26.55 2.78
N LEU A 375 9.13 25.51 3.42
CA LEU A 375 10.09 25.68 4.52
C LEU A 375 11.32 26.53 4.14
N PRO A 376 11.95 26.35 2.95
CA PRO A 376 13.11 27.17 2.56
C PRO A 376 12.79 28.65 2.39
N GLU A 377 11.53 28.98 2.10
CA GLU A 377 11.07 30.37 1.98
C GLU A 377 10.71 30.99 3.34
N ASN A 378 10.14 30.19 4.23
CA ASN A 378 9.63 30.64 5.53
C ASN A 378 10.76 30.85 6.57
N VAL A 379 11.86 30.07 6.47
CA VAL A 379 13.02 30.24 7.37
C VAL A 379 13.90 31.36 6.85
N ASN A 380 13.69 32.56 7.40
CA ASN A 380 14.41 33.76 7.04
C ASN A 380 15.13 34.33 8.27
N LEU A 381 16.45 34.45 8.18
CA LEU A 381 17.31 35.02 9.22
C LEU A 381 17.83 36.37 8.72
N PHE A 382 17.21 37.48 9.14
CA PHE A 382 17.59 38.84 8.76
C PHE A 382 17.73 39.07 7.25
N GLY A 383 16.80 38.53 6.46
CA GLY A 383 16.81 38.62 4.99
C GLY A 383 17.56 37.50 4.28
N PHE A 384 18.32 36.68 5.01
CA PHE A 384 19.02 35.53 4.46
C PHE A 384 18.22 34.25 4.65
N LYS A 385 18.08 33.45 3.59
CA LYS A 385 17.32 32.16 3.57
C LYS A 385 18.28 30.97 3.51
N PRO A 386 18.80 30.49 4.64
CA PRO A 386 19.87 29.50 4.68
C PRO A 386 19.46 28.15 4.05
N LEU A 387 18.19 27.76 4.16
CA LEU A 387 17.73 26.49 3.63
C LEU A 387 17.71 26.42 2.09
N GLN A 388 17.70 27.57 1.40
CA GLN A 388 17.83 27.61 -0.06
C GLN A 388 19.21 27.18 -0.57
N LEU A 389 20.22 27.16 0.29
CA LEU A 389 21.57 26.67 -0.06
C LEU A 389 21.64 25.16 -0.15
N PHE A 390 20.71 24.45 0.49
CA PHE A 390 20.68 22.99 0.49
C PHE A 390 20.13 22.43 -0.83
N TYR A 391 20.66 21.30 -1.24
CA TYR A 391 20.20 20.62 -2.44
C TYR A 391 18.78 20.07 -2.25
N ALA A 392 18.44 19.63 -1.03
CA ALA A 392 17.09 19.18 -0.67
C ALA A 392 15.99 20.21 -1.03
N SER A 393 16.29 21.52 -0.95
CA SER A 393 15.33 22.58 -1.31
C SER A 393 15.04 22.69 -2.81
N LYS A 394 15.87 22.03 -3.65
CA LYS A 394 15.77 22.09 -5.11
C LYS A 394 15.06 20.86 -5.69
N LEU A 395 14.98 19.79 -4.91
CA LEU A 395 14.34 18.54 -5.30
C LEU A 395 12.83 18.74 -5.40
N LYS A 396 12.22 18.06 -6.36
CA LYS A 396 10.75 18.00 -6.49
C LYS A 396 10.16 17.08 -5.42
N LEU A 397 8.89 17.28 -5.13
CA LEU A 397 8.15 16.43 -4.20
C LEU A 397 8.13 14.97 -4.68
N SER A 398 8.00 14.71 -5.97
CA SER A 398 8.01 13.36 -6.56
C SER A 398 9.35 12.63 -6.43
N GLU A 399 10.48 13.34 -6.29
CA GLU A 399 11.81 12.69 -6.15
C GLU A 399 12.01 12.03 -4.78
N ARG A 400 11.12 12.29 -3.82
CA ARG A 400 11.16 11.70 -2.46
C ARG A 400 11.17 10.16 -2.45
N TYR A 401 10.48 9.55 -3.40
CA TYR A 401 10.30 8.11 -3.45
C TYR A 401 11.62 7.37 -3.68
N GLY A 402 12.38 7.78 -4.67
CA GLY A 402 13.71 7.22 -4.93
C GLY A 402 14.75 7.57 -3.86
N LEU A 403 14.65 8.77 -3.25
CA LEU A 403 15.55 9.16 -2.16
C LEU A 403 15.38 8.31 -0.90
N ALA A 404 14.16 7.92 -0.56
CA ALA A 404 13.90 7.06 0.58
C ALA A 404 14.55 5.68 0.41
N TYR A 405 14.50 5.11 -0.78
CA TYR A 405 15.21 3.88 -1.11
C TYR A 405 16.72 4.03 -0.98
N LEU A 406 17.31 5.10 -1.52
CA LEU A 406 18.73 5.38 -1.37
C LEU A 406 19.19 5.46 0.09
N TYR A 407 18.37 6.00 0.96
CA TYR A 407 18.69 6.05 2.39
C TYR A 407 18.87 4.66 2.98
N ILE A 408 17.98 3.71 2.64
CA ILE A 408 18.09 2.32 3.12
C ILE A 408 19.37 1.67 2.61
N LEU A 409 19.68 1.87 1.33
CA LEU A 409 20.89 1.33 0.72
C LEU A 409 22.15 1.82 1.43
N THR A 410 22.20 3.12 1.79
CA THR A 410 23.35 3.69 2.52
C THR A 410 23.53 3.11 3.91
N LYS A 411 22.45 2.60 4.52
CA LYS A 411 22.46 1.95 5.84
C LYS A 411 22.64 0.44 5.77
N ASN A 412 22.65 -0.13 4.57
CA ASN A 412 22.73 -1.58 4.34
C ASN A 412 21.60 -2.36 5.04
N LEU A 413 20.40 -1.80 5.04
CA LEU A 413 19.20 -2.32 5.72
C LEU A 413 18.18 -2.89 4.74
N ASP A 414 18.46 -2.88 3.44
CA ASP A 414 17.55 -3.35 2.40
C ASP A 414 17.27 -4.85 2.51
N GLN A 415 16.04 -5.21 2.21
CA GLN A 415 15.55 -6.58 2.10
C GLN A 415 15.09 -6.84 0.67
N LYS A 416 14.75 -8.07 0.33
CA LYS A 416 14.15 -8.39 -0.97
C LYS A 416 12.72 -7.83 -1.02
N ILE A 417 12.29 -7.38 -2.19
CA ILE A 417 10.91 -6.91 -2.36
C ILE A 417 9.92 -8.07 -2.14
N ALA A 418 10.24 -9.25 -2.66
CA ALA A 418 9.43 -10.46 -2.51
C ALA A 418 9.63 -11.19 -1.17
N GLU A 419 10.31 -10.59 -0.19
CA GLU A 419 10.34 -11.13 1.19
C GLU A 419 8.91 -11.17 1.73
N PRO A 420 8.48 -12.21 2.46
CA PRO A 420 7.18 -12.21 3.10
C PRO A 420 6.98 -10.96 3.96
N PHE A 421 5.79 -10.36 3.91
CA PHE A 421 5.53 -9.10 4.61
C PHE A 421 5.85 -9.15 6.11
N GLU A 422 5.60 -10.28 6.74
CA GLU A 422 5.89 -10.51 8.17
C GLU A 422 7.39 -10.49 8.49
N ASP A 423 8.25 -10.75 7.51
CA ASP A 423 9.71 -10.75 7.66
C ASP A 423 10.34 -9.38 7.32
N LEU A 424 9.56 -8.47 6.73
CA LEU A 424 10.02 -7.11 6.50
C LEU A 424 10.09 -6.32 7.81
N SER A 425 11.15 -5.55 8.00
CA SER A 425 11.13 -4.50 9.01
C SER A 425 10.07 -3.45 8.66
N ASN A 426 9.47 -2.78 9.65
CA ASN A 426 8.49 -1.72 9.39
C ASN A 426 9.03 -0.64 8.45
N TYR A 427 10.30 -0.35 8.55
CA TYR A 427 10.94 0.60 7.66
C TYR A 427 10.95 0.11 6.21
N ASN A 428 11.29 -1.16 5.98
CA ASN A 428 11.30 -1.77 4.65
C ASN A 428 9.88 -2.03 4.12
N ALA A 429 8.91 -2.29 4.98
CA ALA A 429 7.51 -2.36 4.58
C ALA A 429 7.07 -1.08 3.86
N VAL A 430 7.57 0.10 4.26
CA VAL A 430 7.32 1.36 3.55
C VAL A 430 8.31 1.55 2.39
N ALA A 431 9.59 1.49 2.67
CA ALA A 431 10.61 1.95 1.73
C ALA A 431 10.79 1.02 0.52
N ILE A 432 10.60 -0.27 0.69
CA ILE A 432 10.72 -1.27 -0.38
C ILE A 432 9.35 -1.56 -0.99
N SER A 433 8.39 -1.98 -0.15
CA SER A 433 7.09 -2.41 -0.64
C SER A 433 6.29 -1.29 -1.29
N HIS A 434 6.33 -0.07 -0.74
CA HIS A 434 5.67 1.10 -1.31
C HIS A 434 6.60 1.87 -2.25
N LEU A 435 7.68 2.47 -1.73
CA LEU A 435 8.39 3.56 -2.42
C LEU A 435 9.24 3.03 -3.57
N GLU A 436 9.99 1.96 -3.37
CA GLU A 436 10.80 1.34 -4.43
C GLU A 436 9.92 0.77 -5.54
N MET A 437 8.85 0.05 -5.18
CA MET A 437 7.94 -0.53 -6.17
C MET A 437 7.14 0.53 -6.93
N GLY A 438 6.66 1.57 -6.27
CA GLY A 438 6.00 2.68 -6.94
C GLY A 438 6.91 3.40 -7.93
N SER A 439 8.19 3.58 -7.56
CA SER A 439 9.22 4.12 -8.48
C SER A 439 9.47 3.20 -9.66
N LEU A 440 9.54 1.88 -9.43
CA LEU A 440 9.71 0.91 -10.51
C LEU A 440 8.52 0.91 -11.48
N PHE A 441 7.28 0.94 -10.98
CA PHE A 441 6.11 1.05 -11.84
C PHE A 441 6.11 2.37 -12.63
N SER A 442 6.51 3.48 -12.04
CA SER A 442 6.65 4.76 -12.73
C SER A 442 7.73 4.72 -13.82
N PHE A 443 8.83 4.01 -13.59
CA PHE A 443 9.88 3.79 -14.59
C PHE A 443 9.38 2.95 -15.77
N ILE A 444 8.65 1.86 -15.49
CA ILE A 444 8.06 1.00 -16.53
C ILE A 444 7.01 1.79 -17.32
N ALA A 445 6.18 2.58 -16.66
CA ALA A 445 5.19 3.44 -17.30
C ALA A 445 5.86 4.48 -18.22
N ALA A 446 6.96 5.08 -17.79
CA ALA A 446 7.73 6.03 -18.63
C ALA A 446 8.32 5.35 -19.87
N LYS A 447 8.85 4.12 -19.74
CA LYS A 447 9.35 3.35 -20.90
C LYS A 447 8.23 2.95 -21.86
N MET A 448 7.13 2.46 -21.33
CA MET A 448 6.02 1.92 -22.10
C MET A 448 5.19 3.02 -22.80
N GLY A 449 5.21 4.20 -22.22
CA GLY A 449 4.29 5.31 -22.47
C GLY A 449 3.17 5.31 -21.44
N GLN A 450 2.97 6.44 -20.78
CA GLN A 450 2.08 6.59 -19.62
C GLN A 450 0.67 6.07 -19.89
N GLU A 451 0.06 6.45 -21.02
CA GLU A 451 -1.30 6.04 -21.37
C GLU A 451 -1.41 4.52 -21.55
N LYS A 452 -0.44 3.89 -22.20
CA LYS A 452 -0.43 2.44 -22.40
C LYS A 452 -0.32 1.67 -21.08
N PHE A 453 0.46 2.19 -20.14
CA PHE A 453 0.57 1.57 -18.81
C PHE A 453 -0.76 1.72 -18.05
N ASP A 454 -1.37 2.89 -18.07
CA ASP A 454 -2.66 3.14 -17.44
C ASP A 454 -3.76 2.24 -18.03
N ASP A 455 -3.81 2.10 -19.35
CA ASP A 455 -4.72 1.20 -20.05
C ASP A 455 -4.51 -0.26 -19.66
N PHE A 456 -3.24 -0.69 -19.56
CA PHE A 456 -2.90 -2.03 -19.09
C PHE A 456 -3.41 -2.28 -17.67
N ILE A 457 -3.15 -1.36 -16.75
CA ILE A 457 -3.63 -1.47 -15.37
C ILE A 457 -5.16 -1.49 -15.32
N ALA A 458 -5.81 -0.53 -15.98
CA ALA A 458 -7.27 -0.45 -16.00
C ALA A 458 -7.92 -1.71 -16.61
N GLN A 459 -7.33 -2.27 -17.68
CA GLN A 459 -7.81 -3.50 -18.28
C GLN A 459 -7.62 -4.68 -17.33
N TYR A 460 -6.44 -4.79 -16.68
CA TYR A 460 -6.16 -5.85 -15.73
C TYR A 460 -7.15 -5.84 -14.56
N PHE A 461 -7.47 -4.68 -14.01
CA PHE A 461 -8.44 -4.52 -12.93
C PHE A 461 -9.86 -4.90 -13.36
N ARG A 462 -10.27 -4.55 -14.59
CA ARG A 462 -11.60 -4.96 -15.12
C ARG A 462 -11.70 -6.47 -15.31
N ASP A 463 -10.67 -7.09 -15.88
CA ASP A 463 -10.69 -8.52 -16.23
C ASP A 463 -10.62 -9.42 -14.99
N HIS A 464 -10.03 -8.93 -13.90
CA HIS A 464 -9.82 -9.70 -12.66
C HIS A 464 -10.55 -9.10 -11.45
N ALA A 465 -11.58 -8.27 -11.68
CA ALA A 465 -12.33 -7.62 -10.60
C ALA A 465 -12.82 -8.65 -9.57
N HIS A 466 -12.55 -8.37 -8.29
CA HIS A 466 -12.90 -9.21 -7.14
C HIS A 466 -12.32 -10.64 -7.17
N GLN A 467 -11.28 -10.87 -7.96
CA GLN A 467 -10.54 -12.13 -8.01
C GLN A 467 -9.22 -12.02 -7.29
N GLN A 468 -8.71 -13.16 -6.82
CA GLN A 468 -7.37 -13.25 -6.29
C GLN A 468 -6.36 -13.00 -7.43
N ILE A 469 -5.37 -12.17 -7.14
CA ILE A 469 -4.35 -11.83 -8.13
C ILE A 469 -3.39 -13.02 -8.36
N ASP A 470 -3.15 -13.34 -9.63
CA ASP A 470 -2.04 -14.20 -10.03
C ASP A 470 -0.83 -13.32 -10.34
N LYS A 471 0.07 -13.16 -9.36
CA LYS A 471 1.28 -12.33 -9.49
C LYS A 471 2.18 -12.77 -10.63
N THR A 472 2.28 -14.07 -10.88
CA THR A 472 3.14 -14.61 -11.95
C THR A 472 2.57 -14.22 -13.32
N LYS A 473 1.26 -14.34 -13.49
CA LYS A 473 0.58 -13.92 -14.71
C LYS A 473 0.68 -12.40 -14.87
N PHE A 474 0.45 -11.61 -13.81
CA PHE A 474 0.56 -10.15 -13.85
C PHE A 474 1.95 -9.71 -14.33
N LEU A 475 3.03 -10.28 -13.77
CA LEU A 475 4.41 -9.94 -14.17
C LEU A 475 4.71 -10.31 -15.61
N LYS A 476 4.24 -11.45 -16.10
CA LYS A 476 4.38 -11.86 -17.51
C LYS A 476 3.64 -10.93 -18.46
N ASP A 477 2.39 -10.61 -18.14
CA ASP A 477 1.56 -9.72 -18.95
C ASP A 477 2.15 -8.30 -18.97
N LEU A 478 2.64 -7.79 -17.84
CA LEU A 478 3.33 -6.50 -17.76
C LEU A 478 4.64 -6.49 -18.54
N ALA A 479 5.44 -7.56 -18.44
CA ALA A 479 6.69 -7.68 -19.21
C ALA A 479 6.40 -7.66 -20.72
N LEU A 480 5.40 -8.42 -21.16
CA LEU A 480 4.98 -8.45 -22.56
C LEU A 480 4.50 -7.06 -23.04
N ALA A 481 3.63 -6.41 -22.28
CA ALA A 481 3.06 -5.10 -22.61
C ALA A 481 4.13 -3.99 -22.66
N SER A 482 5.12 -4.05 -21.77
CA SER A 482 6.22 -3.07 -21.70
C SER A 482 7.39 -3.35 -22.64
N GLY A 483 7.40 -4.51 -23.33
CA GLY A 483 8.54 -4.98 -24.10
C GLY A 483 9.79 -5.23 -23.24
N SER A 484 9.60 -5.51 -21.95
CA SER A 484 10.67 -5.84 -21.01
C SER A 484 10.82 -7.36 -20.89
N SER A 485 11.96 -7.83 -20.38
CA SER A 485 12.14 -9.25 -20.07
C SER A 485 11.34 -9.62 -18.82
N SER A 486 10.60 -10.73 -18.84
CA SER A 486 9.94 -11.27 -17.66
C SER A 486 10.92 -11.56 -16.54
N ASP A 487 12.09 -12.07 -16.90
CA ASP A 487 13.16 -12.40 -15.96
C ASP A 487 13.70 -11.15 -15.22
N PHE A 488 13.63 -9.97 -15.86
CA PHE A 488 14.01 -8.72 -15.21
C PHE A 488 13.12 -8.42 -13.99
N LEU A 489 11.80 -8.52 -14.14
CA LEU A 489 10.87 -8.21 -13.05
C LEU A 489 10.98 -9.23 -11.91
N ASP A 490 11.00 -10.52 -12.24
CA ASP A 490 11.17 -11.57 -11.23
C ASP A 490 12.50 -11.43 -10.49
N ASP A 491 13.58 -11.23 -11.21
CA ASP A 491 14.89 -11.04 -10.62
C ASP A 491 14.96 -9.78 -9.74
N PHE A 492 14.31 -8.70 -10.16
CA PHE A 492 14.27 -7.45 -9.38
C PHE A 492 13.54 -7.66 -8.03
N LEU A 493 12.46 -8.44 -8.03
CA LEU A 493 11.71 -8.77 -6.82
C LEU A 493 12.47 -9.71 -5.87
N GLN A 494 13.20 -10.69 -6.42
CA GLN A 494 13.83 -11.77 -5.64
C GLN A 494 15.24 -11.45 -5.15
N ARG A 495 15.90 -10.42 -5.71
CA ARG A 495 17.31 -10.16 -5.41
C ARG A 495 17.51 -9.00 -4.45
N LYS A 496 18.50 -9.17 -3.56
CA LYS A 496 19.20 -8.04 -2.92
C LYS A 496 20.20 -7.34 -3.86
N ASN A 497 20.26 -7.74 -5.14
CA ASN A 497 21.23 -7.20 -6.09
C ASN A 497 20.79 -5.80 -6.55
N ARG A 498 21.38 -4.86 -5.91
CA ARG A 498 21.28 -3.44 -6.18
C ARG A 498 21.81 -3.17 -7.58
N VAL A 499 20.90 -2.90 -8.49
CA VAL A 499 21.25 -2.50 -9.87
C VAL A 499 22.05 -1.20 -9.83
N ASN A 500 23.06 -1.09 -10.69
CA ASN A 500 23.80 0.14 -10.89
C ASN A 500 24.22 0.27 -12.35
N PHE A 501 23.97 1.41 -12.92
CA PHE A 501 24.54 1.85 -14.18
C PHE A 501 25.65 2.84 -13.91
N THR A 502 26.75 2.73 -14.64
CA THR A 502 27.86 3.67 -14.54
C THR A 502 28.11 4.33 -15.88
N LEU A 503 27.87 5.61 -15.97
CA LEU A 503 28.20 6.43 -17.13
C LEU A 503 29.70 6.74 -17.15
N LYS A 504 30.47 5.97 -17.93
CA LYS A 504 31.92 6.01 -17.95
C LYS A 504 32.48 7.24 -18.66
N ARG A 505 32.11 7.40 -19.92
CA ARG A 505 32.56 8.51 -20.79
C ARG A 505 31.69 8.61 -22.03
N PHE A 506 31.84 9.69 -22.74
CA PHE A 506 31.32 9.84 -24.12
C PHE A 506 32.40 10.34 -25.06
N ASN A 507 32.25 10.04 -26.35
CA ASN A 507 32.99 10.61 -27.45
C ASN A 507 32.02 11.36 -28.38
N LYS A 508 32.53 12.36 -29.09
CA LYS A 508 31.77 13.04 -30.16
C LYS A 508 32.12 12.43 -31.50
N THR A 509 31.11 11.96 -32.22
CA THR A 509 31.26 11.34 -33.53
C THR A 509 30.22 11.95 -34.48
N GLY A 510 30.65 12.87 -35.36
CA GLY A 510 29.72 13.65 -36.17
C GLY A 510 28.71 14.42 -35.28
N ASP A 511 27.42 14.26 -35.59
CA ASP A 511 26.32 14.88 -34.86
C ASP A 511 25.85 14.08 -33.64
N ASN A 512 26.54 13.00 -33.28
CA ASN A 512 26.18 12.10 -32.20
C ASN A 512 27.18 12.10 -31.05
N PHE A 513 26.71 11.65 -29.88
CA PHE A 513 27.54 11.16 -28.79
C PHE A 513 27.55 9.63 -28.82
N GLU A 514 28.72 9.03 -28.73
CA GLU A 514 28.93 7.64 -28.38
C GLU A 514 29.12 7.57 -26.86
N VAL A 515 28.10 7.09 -26.14
CA VAL A 515 28.05 7.09 -24.70
C VAL A 515 28.38 5.71 -24.17
N LYS A 516 29.45 5.59 -23.41
CA LYS A 516 29.94 4.33 -22.84
C LYS A 516 29.37 4.13 -21.43
N ILE A 517 28.56 3.09 -21.25
CA ILE A 517 27.88 2.75 -20.00
C ILE A 517 28.18 1.30 -19.64
N SER A 518 28.45 1.04 -18.36
CA SER A 518 28.47 -0.30 -17.79
C SER A 518 27.31 -0.49 -16.81
N LYS A 519 26.86 -1.72 -16.66
CA LYS A 519 25.94 -2.16 -15.61
C LYS A 519 26.53 -3.28 -14.77
N ASN A 520 26.14 -3.40 -13.53
CA ASN A 520 26.66 -4.37 -12.58
C ASN A 520 25.94 -5.73 -12.57
N THR A 521 24.97 -5.92 -13.47
CA THR A 521 24.17 -7.14 -13.58
C THR A 521 24.11 -7.63 -15.02
N ALA A 522 23.96 -8.94 -15.22
CA ALA A 522 23.75 -9.55 -16.54
C ALA A 522 22.31 -9.41 -17.06
N GLN A 523 21.37 -8.94 -16.23
CA GLN A 523 19.96 -8.83 -16.60
C GLN A 523 19.70 -7.80 -17.71
N LYS A 524 18.67 -8.06 -18.53
CA LYS A 524 18.17 -7.13 -19.55
C LYS A 524 17.28 -6.07 -18.90
N ILE A 525 17.91 -5.02 -18.40
CA ILE A 525 17.21 -3.91 -17.75
C ILE A 525 17.05 -2.76 -18.74
N PRO A 526 15.87 -2.15 -18.85
CA PRO A 526 15.71 -0.92 -19.62
C PRO A 526 16.63 0.19 -19.12
N LEU A 527 17.17 0.97 -20.04
CA LEU A 527 18.08 2.07 -19.78
C LEU A 527 17.53 3.36 -20.38
N LYS A 528 17.39 4.40 -19.56
CA LYS A 528 17.05 5.75 -20.02
C LYS A 528 18.29 6.63 -20.02
N ILE A 529 18.64 7.19 -21.18
CA ILE A 529 19.68 8.21 -21.32
C ILE A 529 19.00 9.54 -21.64
N GLU A 530 19.34 10.58 -20.92
CA GLU A 530 18.85 11.94 -21.17
C GLU A 530 19.99 12.87 -21.60
N THR A 531 19.73 13.73 -22.56
CA THR A 531 20.56 14.90 -22.85
C THR A 531 19.86 16.14 -22.32
N ILE A 532 20.60 17.00 -21.58
CA ILE A 532 20.06 18.22 -21.00
C ILE A 532 20.85 19.42 -21.51
N THR A 533 20.17 20.40 -22.09
CA THR A 533 20.77 21.64 -22.58
C THR A 533 21.14 22.57 -21.42
N LYS A 534 21.84 23.70 -21.70
CA LYS A 534 22.09 24.74 -20.70
C LYS A 534 20.82 25.42 -20.20
N THR A 535 19.78 25.45 -21.01
CA THR A 535 18.46 26.01 -20.69
C THR A 535 17.58 25.06 -19.91
N GLY A 536 18.02 23.80 -19.70
CA GLY A 536 17.26 22.78 -18.97
C GLY A 536 16.34 21.94 -19.87
N GLU A 537 16.32 22.14 -21.18
CA GLU A 537 15.56 21.33 -22.11
C GLU A 537 16.10 19.90 -22.11
N LYS A 538 15.21 18.90 -21.97
CA LYS A 538 15.54 17.49 -21.89
C LYS A 538 15.13 16.77 -23.16
N LYS A 539 15.95 15.79 -23.61
CA LYS A 539 15.58 14.78 -24.60
C LYS A 539 15.92 13.41 -24.07
N GLU A 540 14.98 12.50 -24.16
CA GLU A 540 15.07 11.15 -23.62
C GLU A 540 15.30 10.12 -24.73
N PHE A 541 16.13 9.11 -24.44
CA PHE A 541 16.45 8.00 -25.33
C PHE A 541 16.38 6.71 -24.52
N TRP A 542 15.56 5.76 -24.98
CA TRP A 542 15.38 4.48 -24.33
C TRP A 542 16.11 3.37 -25.08
N PHE A 543 16.77 2.50 -24.32
CA PHE A 543 17.51 1.36 -24.84
C PHE A 543 17.17 0.12 -24.02
N ASP A 544 17.11 -1.04 -24.69
CA ASP A 544 17.14 -2.33 -24.03
C ASP A 544 18.60 -2.76 -23.90
N THR A 545 19.02 -3.10 -22.67
CA THR A 545 20.38 -3.55 -22.44
C THR A 545 20.51 -5.04 -22.79
N ASN A 546 21.71 -5.46 -23.16
CA ASN A 546 22.06 -6.87 -23.40
C ASN A 546 22.36 -7.61 -22.08
N ASP A 547 22.65 -8.92 -22.15
CA ASP A 547 23.00 -9.78 -21.01
C ASP A 547 24.43 -9.57 -20.52
N SER A 548 25.17 -8.62 -21.08
CA SER A 548 26.56 -8.36 -20.73
C SER A 548 26.67 -7.40 -19.53
N GLN A 549 27.58 -7.68 -18.63
CA GLN A 549 28.05 -6.74 -17.62
C GLN A 549 29.17 -5.83 -18.11
N THR A 550 29.61 -6.01 -19.37
CA THR A 550 30.69 -5.23 -19.96
C THR A 550 30.20 -3.85 -20.38
N ASP A 551 31.16 -2.97 -20.65
CA ASP A 551 30.90 -1.64 -21.18
C ASP A 551 30.23 -1.73 -22.56
N VAL A 552 29.08 -1.07 -22.71
CA VAL A 552 28.35 -0.95 -23.97
C VAL A 552 28.35 0.50 -24.42
N VAL A 553 28.45 0.73 -25.72
CA VAL A 553 28.39 2.06 -26.34
C VAL A 553 27.01 2.28 -26.92
N TYR A 554 26.34 3.35 -26.51
CA TYR A 554 25.06 3.80 -27.02
C TYR A 554 25.23 5.07 -27.80
N THR A 555 24.63 5.15 -28.97
CA THR A 555 24.68 6.32 -29.84
C THR A 555 23.43 7.17 -29.69
N ILE A 556 23.60 8.44 -29.31
CA ILE A 556 22.53 9.42 -29.14
C ILE A 556 22.86 10.74 -29.84
N PRO A 557 21.86 11.50 -30.34
CA PRO A 557 22.08 12.82 -30.93
C PRO A 557 22.65 13.83 -29.94
N GLN A 558 23.55 14.69 -30.37
CA GLN A 558 24.17 15.70 -29.49
C GLN A 558 23.18 16.74 -28.95
N SER A 559 22.19 17.16 -29.77
CA SER A 559 21.05 18.02 -29.35
C SER A 559 21.48 19.25 -28.53
N ASN A 560 22.66 19.82 -28.76
CA ASN A 560 23.23 20.93 -27.98
C ASN A 560 23.35 20.65 -26.48
N ALA A 561 23.40 19.41 -26.06
CA ALA A 561 23.47 19.02 -24.67
C ALA A 561 24.63 19.68 -23.93
N ALA A 562 24.39 20.09 -22.72
CA ALA A 562 25.40 20.55 -21.74
C ALA A 562 25.81 19.40 -20.82
N LYS A 563 24.95 18.42 -20.63
CA LYS A 563 25.21 17.21 -19.85
C LYS A 563 24.44 16.00 -20.39
N ILE A 564 24.96 14.81 -20.12
CA ILE A 564 24.33 13.51 -20.33
C ILE A 564 24.04 12.90 -18.97
N VAL A 565 22.86 12.33 -18.81
CA VAL A 565 22.41 11.72 -17.55
C VAL A 565 21.80 10.35 -17.85
N VAL A 566 22.04 9.40 -16.95
CA VAL A 566 21.41 8.08 -16.95
C VAL A 566 20.41 8.02 -15.80
N ASN A 567 19.19 7.51 -16.04
CA ASN A 567 18.13 7.32 -15.04
C ASN A 567 17.96 8.53 -14.10
N ASN A 568 17.70 9.69 -14.65
CA ASN A 568 17.56 10.96 -13.94
C ASN A 568 16.35 10.95 -12.95
N GLU A 569 16.35 11.92 -12.03
CA GLU A 569 15.23 12.22 -11.11
C GLU A 569 14.87 11.07 -10.14
N TYR A 570 15.82 10.16 -9.85
CA TYR A 570 15.63 9.03 -8.92
C TYR A 570 14.45 8.09 -9.28
N ILE A 571 14.03 8.04 -10.54
CA ILE A 571 12.86 7.24 -10.96
C ILE A 571 13.16 5.75 -10.91
N PHE A 572 14.32 5.31 -11.43
CA PHE A 572 14.72 3.92 -11.36
C PHE A 572 15.43 3.63 -10.03
N PRO A 573 15.06 2.57 -9.27
CA PRO A 573 15.72 2.22 -8.01
C PRO A 573 17.16 1.72 -8.25
N GLU A 574 18.12 2.61 -8.12
CA GLU A 574 19.52 2.38 -8.44
C GLU A 574 20.42 2.58 -7.22
N LYS A 575 21.48 1.77 -7.10
CA LYS A 575 22.39 1.80 -5.95
C LYS A 575 23.11 3.14 -5.81
N ASN A 576 23.51 3.74 -6.93
CA ASN A 576 24.36 4.92 -6.92
C ASN A 576 24.04 5.84 -8.09
N PHE A 577 23.45 6.98 -7.81
CA PHE A 577 23.18 7.99 -8.84
C PHE A 577 24.37 8.93 -9.10
N ARG A 578 25.45 8.82 -8.30
CA ARG A 578 26.59 9.74 -8.45
C ARG A 578 27.42 9.47 -9.68
N ASP A 579 27.38 8.30 -10.28
CA ASP A 579 28.09 7.92 -11.50
C ASP A 579 27.22 8.01 -12.77
N ASN A 580 26.04 8.63 -12.67
CA ASN A 580 25.07 8.78 -13.76
C ASN A 580 25.15 10.12 -14.51
N TYR A 581 26.10 11.02 -14.18
CA TYR A 581 26.17 12.37 -14.73
C TYR A 581 27.51 12.68 -15.37
N LEU A 582 27.53 13.20 -16.61
CA LEU A 582 28.71 13.74 -17.26
C LEU A 582 28.41 15.09 -17.95
N TYR A 583 29.38 15.98 -17.93
CA TYR A 583 29.33 17.22 -18.67
C TYR A 583 29.89 17.06 -20.10
N THR A 584 29.26 17.68 -21.09
CA THR A 584 29.62 17.56 -22.51
C THR A 584 30.50 18.70 -23.02
N LYS A 585 30.62 19.79 -22.28
CA LYS A 585 31.32 21.03 -22.70
C LYS A 585 32.26 21.53 -21.61
N GLY A 586 33.31 22.25 -22.07
CA GLY A 586 34.28 22.91 -21.19
C GLY A 586 35.37 21.98 -20.65
N ILE A 587 36.11 22.46 -19.67
CA ILE A 587 37.21 21.72 -19.01
C ILE A 587 36.72 20.52 -18.20
N TYR A 588 35.42 20.46 -17.92
CA TYR A 588 34.75 19.38 -17.21
C TYR A 588 34.13 18.34 -18.15
N SER A 589 34.46 18.35 -19.43
CA SER A 589 33.99 17.32 -20.36
C SER A 589 34.43 15.93 -19.87
N ASN A 590 33.49 14.97 -19.82
CA ASN A 590 33.68 13.66 -19.20
C ASN A 590 34.02 13.67 -17.68
N MET A 591 33.74 14.77 -16.99
CA MET A 591 34.00 14.90 -15.56
C MET A 591 32.79 15.55 -14.85
N LYS A 592 32.78 15.49 -13.54
CA LYS A 592 31.88 16.26 -12.67
C LYS A 592 32.59 17.48 -12.12
N LYS A 593 31.85 18.58 -12.01
CA LYS A 593 32.33 19.78 -11.35
C LYS A 593 32.50 19.54 -9.85
N ILE A 594 33.53 20.18 -9.28
CA ILE A 594 33.73 20.20 -7.83
C ILE A 594 32.89 21.33 -7.25
N LYS A 595 32.20 21.08 -6.13
CA LYS A 595 31.41 22.05 -5.40
C LYS A 595 31.77 22.03 -3.91
N LEU A 596 32.14 23.18 -3.38
CA LEU A 596 32.33 23.35 -1.94
C LEU A 596 30.97 23.68 -1.30
N LYS A 597 30.67 23.05 -0.20
CA LYS A 597 29.46 23.27 0.61
C LYS A 597 29.83 23.49 2.07
N LEU A 598 29.17 24.46 2.67
CA LEU A 598 29.11 24.61 4.14
C LEU A 598 28.00 23.64 4.60
N PHE A 599 28.17 22.76 5.46
CA PHE A 599 27.23 21.78 5.97
C PHE A 599 26.86 20.64 5.02
N GLN A 600 26.68 19.51 5.63
CA GLN A 600 26.24 18.28 4.96
C GLN A 600 24.74 18.33 4.67
N ASP A 601 24.38 17.88 3.50
CA ASP A 601 23.02 17.84 2.98
C ASP A 601 22.84 16.53 2.19
N ILE A 602 21.67 16.32 1.58
CA ILE A 602 21.48 15.27 0.56
C ILE A 602 22.53 15.49 -0.53
N PRO A 603 23.36 14.48 -0.85
CA PRO A 603 24.38 14.64 -1.89
C PRO A 603 23.77 14.94 -3.25
N ASN A 604 24.24 16.00 -3.89
CA ASN A 604 23.85 16.27 -5.26
C ASN A 604 24.63 15.35 -6.22
N PRO A 605 23.99 14.41 -6.93
CA PRO A 605 24.68 13.43 -7.77
C PRO A 605 25.42 14.07 -8.96
N GLU A 606 25.06 15.31 -9.33
CA GLU A 606 25.67 16.06 -10.44
C GLU A 606 27.08 16.58 -10.14
N PHE A 607 27.45 16.70 -8.85
CA PHE A 607 28.73 17.32 -8.44
C PHE A 607 29.60 16.36 -7.59
N ASN A 608 30.89 16.58 -7.61
CA ASN A 608 31.81 16.11 -6.59
C ASN A 608 31.81 17.12 -5.44
N GLU A 609 31.08 16.82 -4.37
CA GLU A 609 30.89 17.76 -3.27
C GLU A 609 31.95 17.56 -2.18
N ILE A 610 32.52 18.68 -1.72
CA ILE A 610 33.41 18.75 -0.55
C ILE A 610 32.65 19.54 0.52
N TYR A 611 32.47 18.92 1.69
CA TYR A 611 31.74 19.53 2.80
C TYR A 611 32.71 20.12 3.83
N LEU A 612 32.47 21.37 4.21
CA LEU A 612 33.12 22.04 5.32
C LEU A 612 32.09 22.10 6.46
N ASN A 613 32.25 21.25 7.46
CA ASN A 613 31.37 21.23 8.63
C ASN A 613 32.09 21.90 9.82
N PRO A 614 31.85 23.19 10.08
CA PRO A 614 32.36 23.82 11.29
C PRO A 614 31.73 23.17 12.53
N ARG A 615 32.55 22.76 13.47
CA ARG A 615 32.10 22.18 14.75
C ARG A 615 32.46 23.15 15.85
N LEU A 616 31.48 23.56 16.62
CA LEU A 616 31.68 24.26 17.87
C LEU A 616 31.80 23.22 18.98
N ASN A 617 32.97 23.11 19.58
CA ASN A 617 33.19 22.29 20.76
C ASN A 617 33.23 23.19 21.98
N PHE A 618 32.46 22.86 23.03
CA PHE A 618 32.54 23.49 24.33
C PHE A 618 33.47 22.65 25.22
N ASN A 619 34.53 23.24 25.63
CA ASN A 619 35.40 22.67 26.64
C ASN A 619 35.13 23.34 27.97
N ILE A 620 35.04 22.57 29.06
CA ILE A 620 34.80 23.07 30.41
C ILE A 620 35.88 24.09 30.84
N TYR A 621 37.10 23.94 30.34
CA TYR A 621 38.24 24.79 30.70
C TYR A 621 38.38 26.00 29.78
N ASP A 622 38.23 25.84 28.47
CA ASP A 622 38.52 26.89 27.48
C ASP A 622 37.24 27.57 26.93
N LYS A 623 36.11 27.16 27.42
CA LYS A 623 34.75 27.61 27.08
C LYS A 623 34.33 27.42 25.63
N ILE A 624 35.10 27.75 24.63
CA ILE A 624 34.79 27.52 23.21
C ILE A 624 36.06 27.17 22.44
N LEU A 625 36.05 26.04 21.71
CA LEU A 625 37.03 25.71 20.69
C LEU A 625 36.33 25.68 19.33
N LEU A 626 36.88 26.43 18.38
CA LEU A 626 36.42 26.45 16.98
C LEU A 626 37.08 25.34 16.18
#